data_73622049c7af52bb51832a23a1019c7a
#
_entry.id   73622049c7af52bb51832a23a1019c7a
#
_cell.length_a   1.000
_cell.length_b   1.000
_cell.length_c   1.000
_cell.angle_alpha   90.00
_cell.angle_beta   90.00
_cell.angle_gamma   90.00
#
_symmetry.space_group_name_H-M   'P 1'
#
loop_
_entity.id
_entity.type
_entity.pdbx_description
1 polymer ?
#
loop_
_entity_poly.entity_id
_entity_poly.type
_entity_poly.pdbx_seq_one_letter_code
_entity_poly.pdbx_strand_id
1 'polypeptide(L)'
;VSAVVIATGTYLNGRIHVGQVSYESGPDAALPSRPLGKNLSDLGLRMRRFKTGTPCRVHRRSIDFDAMERQDGDDSITPFSFATNPSGLKNQVSCYITYTNAETHRIIKENLHRSPLFSGQIEGIGPRYCPSIETKIVRFADKPRHQLFVEPMGLQTEEYYLQGMSSSLPEDVQLAFLRTIRGLEHVEIMRPASAIEYD
;
A
#
# COMPACT_ATOMS: atom_id res chain seq x y z
N VAL A 1 -1.45 -13.49 34.91
CA VAL A 1 -2.29 -12.45 34.27
C VAL A 1 -3.70 -13.03 34.08
N SER A 2 -4.71 -12.17 34.20
CA SER A 2 -6.12 -12.58 34.04
C SER A 2 -6.64 -12.48 32.61
N ALA A 3 -5.96 -11.70 31.76
CA ALA A 3 -6.29 -11.56 30.34
C ALA A 3 -5.05 -11.15 29.54
N VAL A 4 -5.05 -11.47 28.25
CA VAL A 4 -4.04 -11.08 27.27
C VAL A 4 -4.74 -10.54 26.03
N VAL A 5 -4.29 -9.39 25.53
CA VAL A 5 -4.73 -8.81 24.25
C VAL A 5 -3.64 -9.04 23.22
N ILE A 6 -4.00 -9.68 22.11
CA ILE A 6 -3.10 -9.95 20.99
C ILE A 6 -3.37 -8.92 19.90
N ALA A 7 -2.37 -8.11 19.56
CA ALA A 7 -2.47 -7.03 18.59
C ALA A 7 -1.17 -7.00 17.73
N THR A 8 -1.00 -8.03 16.91
CA THR A 8 0.25 -8.36 16.21
C THR A 8 0.41 -7.70 14.84
N GLY A 9 -0.58 -6.91 14.39
CA GLY A 9 -0.54 -6.29 13.08
C GLY A 9 -0.32 -7.35 11.98
N THR A 10 0.68 -7.16 11.13
CA THR A 10 1.05 -8.08 10.04
C THR A 10 2.33 -8.88 10.33
N TYR A 11 2.68 -9.05 11.63
CA TYR A 11 3.94 -9.72 12.02
C TYR A 11 3.84 -11.24 12.11
N LEU A 12 2.64 -11.79 12.45
CA LEU A 12 2.51 -13.25 12.62
C LEU A 12 2.74 -13.98 11.31
N ASN A 13 3.79 -14.81 11.26
CA ASN A 13 4.20 -15.55 10.07
C ASN A 13 4.26 -14.68 8.81
N GLY A 14 4.71 -13.43 8.96
CA GLY A 14 4.75 -12.44 7.89
C GLY A 14 5.61 -12.90 6.72
N ARG A 15 5.08 -12.75 5.49
CA ARG A 15 5.76 -13.06 4.24
C ARG A 15 5.47 -11.99 3.20
N ILE A 16 6.52 -11.36 2.70
CA ILE A 16 6.43 -10.31 1.68
C ILE A 16 6.53 -10.93 0.29
N HIS A 17 5.77 -10.37 -0.66
CA HIS A 17 5.74 -10.74 -2.06
C HIS A 17 5.92 -9.51 -2.95
N VAL A 18 6.88 -9.58 -3.88
CA VAL A 18 7.11 -8.60 -4.95
C VAL A 18 7.34 -9.39 -6.23
N GLY A 19 6.37 -9.45 -7.12
CA GLY A 19 6.39 -10.36 -8.26
C GLY A 19 6.61 -11.80 -7.81
N GLN A 20 7.54 -12.48 -8.45
CA GLN A 20 7.88 -13.88 -8.14
C GLN A 20 8.75 -14.02 -6.88
N VAL A 21 9.30 -12.92 -6.37
CA VAL A 21 10.14 -12.95 -5.17
C VAL A 21 9.27 -12.94 -3.93
N SER A 22 9.54 -13.89 -3.02
CA SER A 22 8.92 -13.90 -1.70
C SER A 22 9.94 -14.22 -0.62
N TYR A 23 9.80 -13.58 0.53
CA TYR A 23 10.69 -13.79 1.66
C TYR A 23 9.97 -13.54 2.98
N GLU A 24 10.43 -14.20 4.03
CA GLU A 24 9.91 -14.03 5.37
C GLU A 24 10.30 -12.67 5.93
N SER A 25 9.32 -11.88 6.29
CA SER A 25 9.50 -10.54 6.88
C SER A 25 8.21 -10.08 7.56
N GLY A 26 8.36 -9.27 8.58
CA GLY A 26 7.30 -8.36 9.04
C GLY A 26 7.32 -7.05 8.21
N PRO A 27 6.50 -6.06 8.59
CA PRO A 27 6.53 -4.74 7.96
C PRO A 27 7.88 -4.05 8.14
N ASP A 28 8.25 -3.20 7.18
CA ASP A 28 9.49 -2.40 7.19
C ASP A 28 10.79 -3.20 7.46
N ALA A 29 10.88 -4.40 6.87
CA ALA A 29 12.00 -5.33 7.02
C ALA A 29 12.23 -5.84 8.46
N ALA A 30 11.26 -5.69 9.35
CA ALA A 30 11.32 -6.30 10.68
C ALA A 30 11.21 -7.83 10.60
N LEU A 31 11.71 -8.53 11.60
CA LEU A 31 11.59 -9.98 11.65
C LEU A 31 10.13 -10.41 11.88
N PRO A 32 9.65 -11.46 11.21
CA PRO A 32 8.31 -11.99 11.42
C PRO A 32 8.23 -12.74 12.75
N SER A 33 7.05 -12.70 13.39
CA SER A 33 6.80 -13.38 14.65
C SER A 33 6.31 -14.81 14.42
N ARG A 34 7.21 -15.71 14.06
CA ARG A 34 6.89 -17.12 13.74
C ARG A 34 6.57 -17.99 14.96
N PRO A 35 7.39 -17.97 16.03
CA PRO A 35 7.13 -18.79 17.20
C PRO A 35 5.79 -18.48 17.86
N LEU A 36 5.37 -17.22 17.88
CA LEU A 36 4.10 -16.82 18.46
C LEU A 36 2.91 -17.38 17.64
N GLY A 37 2.96 -17.31 16.32
CA GLY A 37 1.92 -17.90 15.46
C GLY A 37 1.74 -19.40 15.71
N LYS A 38 2.86 -20.12 15.79
CA LYS A 38 2.84 -21.56 16.15
C LYS A 38 2.25 -21.81 17.54
N ASN A 39 2.69 -21.07 18.56
CA ASN A 39 2.20 -21.24 19.92
C ASN A 39 0.69 -20.97 20.04
N LEU A 40 0.17 -19.96 19.34
CA LEU A 40 -1.27 -19.67 19.32
C LEU A 40 -2.06 -20.83 18.71
N SER A 41 -1.56 -21.40 17.61
CA SER A 41 -2.15 -22.60 17.00
C SER A 41 -2.12 -23.81 17.95
N ASP A 42 -0.97 -24.05 18.61
CA ASP A 42 -0.80 -25.15 19.58
C ASP A 42 -1.75 -25.01 20.79
N LEU A 43 -2.11 -23.77 21.16
CA LEU A 43 -3.12 -23.46 22.18
C LEU A 43 -4.57 -23.66 21.70
N GLY A 44 -4.78 -24.09 20.45
CA GLY A 44 -6.10 -24.38 19.89
C GLY A 44 -6.80 -23.17 19.25
N LEU A 45 -6.12 -22.03 19.08
CA LEU A 45 -6.66 -20.90 18.33
C LEU A 45 -6.67 -21.25 16.84
N ARG A 46 -7.82 -21.02 16.18
CA ARG A 46 -7.96 -21.24 14.73
C ARG A 46 -7.30 -20.10 13.97
N MET A 47 -6.13 -20.38 13.41
CA MET A 47 -5.39 -19.43 12.58
C MET A 47 -5.94 -19.41 11.15
N ARG A 48 -5.84 -18.26 10.49
CA ARG A 48 -6.14 -18.07 9.07
C ARG A 48 -5.11 -17.16 8.44
N ARG A 49 -4.82 -17.45 7.17
CA ARG A 49 -3.92 -16.64 6.37
C ARG A 49 -4.66 -15.45 5.77
N PHE A 50 -4.15 -14.24 6.01
CA PHE A 50 -4.64 -12.98 5.44
C PHE A 50 -3.58 -12.34 4.55
N LYS A 51 -4.03 -11.44 3.68
CA LYS A 51 -3.16 -10.68 2.79
C LYS A 51 -3.55 -9.21 2.83
N THR A 52 -2.58 -8.33 2.99
CA THR A 52 -2.70 -6.90 2.73
C THR A 52 -1.57 -6.43 1.82
N GLY A 53 -1.49 -5.13 1.54
CA GLY A 53 -0.44 -4.60 0.69
C GLY A 53 -0.14 -3.14 0.96
N THR A 54 1.01 -2.72 0.47
CA THR A 54 1.46 -1.32 0.52
C THR A 54 1.85 -0.86 -0.88
N PRO A 55 1.60 0.40 -1.26
CA PRO A 55 2.06 0.96 -2.52
C PRO A 55 3.54 1.33 -2.51
N CYS A 56 4.05 1.72 -3.67
CA CYS A 56 5.39 2.28 -3.78
C CYS A 56 5.55 3.52 -2.90
N ARG A 57 6.75 3.68 -2.36
CA ARG A 57 7.25 4.98 -1.93
C ARG A 57 8.18 5.52 -3.00
N VAL A 58 7.97 6.77 -3.35
CA VAL A 58 8.68 7.42 -4.46
C VAL A 58 9.40 8.67 -3.99
N HIS A 59 10.44 9.06 -4.71
CA HIS A 59 11.26 10.21 -4.35
C HIS A 59 10.57 11.51 -4.73
N ARG A 60 10.44 12.45 -3.80
CA ARG A 60 9.79 13.76 -3.98
C ARG A 60 10.22 14.50 -5.23
N ARG A 61 11.54 14.54 -5.49
CA ARG A 61 12.12 15.31 -6.62
C ARG A 61 11.79 14.73 -8.00
N SER A 62 11.29 13.50 -8.05
CA SER A 62 10.87 12.85 -9.28
C SER A 62 9.38 13.01 -9.60
N ILE A 63 8.65 13.80 -8.78
CA ILE A 63 7.22 14.07 -8.93
C ILE A 63 7.03 15.48 -9.50
N ASP A 64 6.22 15.58 -10.54
CA ASP A 64 5.73 16.86 -11.06
C ASP A 64 4.40 17.21 -10.39
N PHE A 65 4.47 17.93 -9.28
CA PHE A 65 3.30 18.36 -8.52
C PHE A 65 2.41 19.36 -9.26
N ASP A 66 2.97 20.15 -10.18
CA ASP A 66 2.21 21.14 -10.95
C ASP A 66 1.27 20.47 -11.97
N ALA A 67 1.57 19.23 -12.33
CA ALA A 67 0.70 18.42 -13.18
C ALA A 67 -0.48 17.76 -12.45
N MET A 68 -0.54 17.85 -11.10
CA MET A 68 -1.53 17.19 -10.24
C MET A 68 -2.51 18.20 -9.63
N GLU A 69 -3.66 17.68 -9.19
CA GLU A 69 -4.61 18.46 -8.40
C GLU A 69 -4.13 18.51 -6.94
N ARG A 70 -3.89 19.73 -6.44
CA ARG A 70 -3.51 19.93 -5.05
C ARG A 70 -4.72 19.79 -4.14
N GLN A 71 -4.57 19.04 -3.05
CA GLN A 71 -5.55 18.89 -2.00
C GLN A 71 -4.97 19.36 -0.67
N ASP A 72 -5.46 20.50 -0.21
CA ASP A 72 -5.15 21.01 1.12
C ASP A 72 -6.03 20.35 2.18
N GLY A 73 -5.65 20.48 3.44
CA GLY A 73 -6.51 20.11 4.56
C GLY A 73 -7.65 21.12 4.76
N ASP A 74 -8.57 20.79 5.65
CA ASP A 74 -9.72 21.64 5.96
C ASP A 74 -9.30 23.01 6.47
N ASP A 75 -9.97 24.08 6.02
CA ASP A 75 -9.74 25.45 6.51
C ASP A 75 -10.07 25.58 7.99
N SER A 76 -11.13 24.89 8.44
CA SER A 76 -11.52 24.78 9.84
C SER A 76 -11.23 23.38 10.36
N ILE A 77 -10.11 23.23 11.06
CA ILE A 77 -9.64 21.93 11.52
C ILE A 77 -10.45 21.47 12.73
N THR A 78 -11.13 20.33 12.57
CA THR A 78 -11.79 19.63 13.69
C THR A 78 -10.82 18.62 14.28
N PRO A 79 -10.42 18.74 15.57
CA PRO A 79 -9.50 17.80 16.17
C PRO A 79 -10.16 16.41 16.37
N PHE A 80 -9.36 15.34 16.29
CA PHE A 80 -9.82 13.97 16.55
C PHE A 80 -10.07 13.67 18.03
N SER A 81 -9.55 14.50 18.93
CA SER A 81 -9.71 14.34 20.38
C SER A 81 -10.41 15.55 20.97
N PHE A 82 -11.38 15.31 21.84
CA PHE A 82 -12.06 16.36 22.62
C PHE A 82 -11.13 17.12 23.58
N ALA A 83 -9.98 16.52 23.93
CA ALA A 83 -8.96 17.16 24.78
C ALA A 83 -8.00 18.08 23.99
N THR A 84 -8.05 18.07 22.68
CA THR A 84 -7.14 18.89 21.85
C THR A 84 -7.71 20.29 21.68
N ASN A 85 -6.91 21.32 21.99
CA ASN A 85 -7.26 22.71 21.70
C ASN A 85 -7.12 22.97 20.19
N PRO A 86 -8.21 23.27 19.46
CA PRO A 86 -8.16 23.46 18.01
C PRO A 86 -7.39 24.70 17.57
N SER A 87 -7.25 25.73 18.42
CA SER A 87 -6.60 27.00 18.04
C SER A 87 -5.10 26.87 17.70
N GLY A 88 -4.46 25.77 18.10
CA GLY A 88 -3.07 25.48 17.80
C GLY A 88 -2.84 24.61 16.56
N LEU A 89 -3.92 24.07 15.97
CA LEU A 89 -3.81 23.19 14.82
C LEU A 89 -3.63 23.99 13.52
N LYS A 90 -2.73 23.50 12.65
CA LYS A 90 -2.47 24.09 11.34
C LYS A 90 -2.21 22.98 10.33
N ASN A 91 -2.72 23.15 9.13
CA ASN A 91 -2.32 22.34 7.99
C ASN A 91 -0.83 22.62 7.67
N GLN A 92 -0.01 21.59 7.64
CA GLN A 92 1.44 21.69 7.46
C GLN A 92 1.88 21.29 6.07
N VAL A 93 1.13 20.37 5.43
CA VAL A 93 1.41 19.82 4.12
C VAL A 93 0.12 19.62 3.35
N SER A 94 0.25 19.56 2.02
CA SER A 94 -0.84 19.20 1.12
C SER A 94 -0.58 17.84 0.54
N CYS A 95 -1.65 17.11 0.23
CA CYS A 95 -1.62 15.95 -0.63
C CYS A 95 -1.90 16.36 -2.09
N TYR A 96 -1.70 15.44 -3.01
CA TYR A 96 -1.98 15.66 -4.41
C TYR A 96 -2.78 14.50 -4.97
N ILE A 97 -3.63 14.80 -5.95
CA ILE A 97 -4.49 13.82 -6.61
C ILE A 97 -4.06 13.68 -8.05
N THR A 98 -3.94 12.44 -8.50
CA THR A 98 -3.81 12.08 -9.91
C THR A 98 -4.57 10.79 -10.19
N TYR A 99 -4.52 10.27 -11.41
CA TYR A 99 -5.36 9.17 -11.84
C TYR A 99 -4.58 8.21 -12.73
N THR A 100 -4.91 6.92 -12.61
CA THR A 100 -4.54 5.93 -13.63
C THR A 100 -5.22 6.24 -14.95
N ASN A 101 -4.74 5.67 -16.04
CA ASN A 101 -5.29 5.82 -17.39
C ASN A 101 -5.30 4.49 -18.15
N ALA A 102 -5.75 4.51 -19.38
CA ALA A 102 -5.87 3.31 -20.21
C ALA A 102 -4.52 2.58 -20.38
N GLU A 103 -3.43 3.32 -20.53
CA GLU A 103 -2.08 2.74 -20.68
C GLU A 103 -1.60 2.09 -19.37
N THR A 104 -1.83 2.75 -18.23
CA THR A 104 -1.61 2.14 -16.91
C THR A 104 -2.34 0.80 -16.77
N HIS A 105 -3.62 0.78 -17.16
CA HIS A 105 -4.45 -0.42 -17.08
C HIS A 105 -3.98 -1.51 -18.05
N ARG A 106 -3.52 -1.14 -19.25
CA ARG A 106 -3.00 -2.09 -20.25
C ARG A 106 -1.75 -2.80 -19.69
N ILE A 107 -0.76 -2.04 -19.22
CA ILE A 107 0.47 -2.60 -18.66
C ILE A 107 0.17 -3.57 -17.52
N ILE A 108 -0.72 -3.19 -16.59
CA ILE A 108 -1.08 -4.04 -15.46
C ILE A 108 -1.77 -5.32 -15.96
N LYS A 109 -2.74 -5.23 -16.87
CA LYS A 109 -3.47 -6.40 -17.40
C LYS A 109 -2.55 -7.39 -18.11
N GLU A 110 -1.62 -6.90 -18.91
CA GLU A 110 -0.64 -7.75 -19.63
C GLU A 110 0.30 -8.50 -18.69
N ASN A 111 0.52 -7.97 -17.48
CA ASN A 111 1.44 -8.54 -16.49
C ASN A 111 0.75 -9.26 -15.32
N LEU A 112 -0.58 -9.47 -15.36
CA LEU A 112 -1.30 -10.18 -14.28
C LEU A 112 -0.73 -11.57 -14.00
N HIS A 113 -0.24 -12.27 -15.01
CA HIS A 113 0.40 -13.58 -14.86
C HIS A 113 1.69 -13.55 -14.01
N ARG A 114 2.29 -12.36 -13.83
CA ARG A 114 3.48 -12.13 -12.98
C ARG A 114 3.11 -11.70 -11.55
N SER A 115 1.81 -11.50 -11.27
CA SER A 115 1.34 -11.13 -9.94
C SER A 115 1.19 -12.36 -9.06
N PRO A 116 1.81 -12.42 -7.88
CA PRO A 116 1.66 -13.54 -6.95
C PRO A 116 0.21 -13.73 -6.48
N LEU A 117 -0.60 -12.67 -6.53
CA LEU A 117 -2.02 -12.73 -6.23
C LEU A 117 -2.81 -13.49 -7.30
N PHE A 118 -2.47 -13.33 -8.57
CA PHE A 118 -3.17 -13.96 -9.71
C PHE A 118 -2.56 -15.29 -10.13
N SER A 119 -1.29 -15.53 -9.81
CA SER A 119 -0.62 -16.82 -10.05
C SER A 119 -0.93 -17.89 -8.99
N GLY A 120 -1.62 -17.53 -7.90
CA GLY A 120 -1.93 -18.44 -6.80
C GLY A 120 -0.78 -18.65 -5.80
N GLN A 121 0.29 -17.85 -5.89
CA GLN A 121 1.40 -17.90 -4.93
C GLN A 121 0.99 -17.32 -3.56
N ILE A 122 0.08 -16.33 -3.55
CA ILE A 122 -0.54 -15.78 -2.35
C ILE A 122 -1.78 -16.62 -2.03
N GLU A 123 -1.82 -17.24 -0.86
CA GLU A 123 -2.93 -18.05 -0.35
C GLU A 123 -3.85 -17.24 0.55
N GLY A 124 -3.34 -16.16 1.12
CA GLY A 124 -4.04 -15.30 2.08
C GLY A 124 -5.23 -14.57 1.46
N ILE A 125 -6.31 -14.49 2.23
CA ILE A 125 -7.53 -13.77 1.84
C ILE A 125 -7.32 -12.27 2.09
N GLY A 126 -7.50 -11.45 1.06
CA GLY A 126 -7.47 -9.99 1.20
C GLY A 126 -8.69 -9.47 1.96
N PRO A 127 -8.51 -8.51 2.89
CA PRO A 127 -9.64 -7.82 3.52
C PRO A 127 -10.53 -7.15 2.47
N ARG A 128 -11.82 -7.04 2.77
CA ARG A 128 -12.83 -6.50 1.83
C ARG A 128 -12.46 -5.14 1.22
N TYR A 129 -11.83 -4.27 2.01
CA TYR A 129 -11.56 -2.88 1.65
C TYR A 129 -10.09 -2.59 1.33
N CYS A 130 -9.27 -3.61 1.10
CA CYS A 130 -7.87 -3.46 0.71
C CYS A 130 -7.56 -4.15 -0.63
N PRO A 131 -8.24 -3.77 -1.74
CA PRO A 131 -7.90 -4.32 -3.05
C PRO A 131 -6.60 -3.71 -3.55
N SER A 132 -5.71 -4.54 -4.11
CA SER A 132 -4.59 -4.05 -4.90
C SER A 132 -5.06 -3.37 -6.18
N ILE A 133 -4.19 -2.61 -6.83
CA ILE A 133 -4.54 -1.95 -8.10
C ILE A 133 -4.89 -2.98 -9.18
N GLU A 134 -4.22 -4.14 -9.21
CA GLU A 134 -4.55 -5.23 -10.12
C GLU A 134 -5.99 -5.71 -9.92
N THR A 135 -6.38 -5.89 -8.66
CA THR A 135 -7.76 -6.30 -8.31
C THR A 135 -8.78 -5.25 -8.70
N LYS A 136 -8.46 -3.96 -8.52
CA LYS A 136 -9.36 -2.86 -8.93
C LYS A 136 -9.58 -2.87 -10.44
N ILE A 137 -8.52 -2.99 -11.21
CA ILE A 137 -8.56 -2.96 -12.69
C ILE A 137 -9.31 -4.17 -13.26
N VAL A 138 -9.20 -5.34 -12.63
CA VAL A 138 -9.95 -6.54 -13.04
C VAL A 138 -11.42 -6.46 -12.63
N ARG A 139 -11.68 -6.11 -11.38
CA ARG A 139 -13.04 -6.09 -10.81
C ARG A 139 -13.89 -4.93 -11.35
N PHE A 140 -13.28 -3.79 -11.61
CA PHE A 140 -13.93 -2.57 -12.10
C PHE A 140 -13.39 -2.19 -13.48
N ALA A 141 -13.44 -3.17 -14.39
CA ALA A 141 -12.89 -3.02 -15.74
C ALA A 141 -13.61 -1.96 -16.60
N ASP A 142 -14.83 -1.58 -16.22
CA ASP A 142 -15.65 -0.51 -16.81
C ASP A 142 -15.17 0.90 -16.42
N LYS A 143 -14.36 1.02 -15.35
CA LYS A 143 -13.83 2.31 -14.91
C LYS A 143 -12.64 2.73 -15.77
N PRO A 144 -12.70 3.92 -16.41
CA PRO A 144 -11.62 4.40 -17.28
C PRO A 144 -10.37 4.82 -16.49
N ARG A 145 -10.53 5.12 -15.20
CA ARG A 145 -9.45 5.56 -14.30
C ARG A 145 -9.76 5.24 -12.86
N HIS A 146 -8.70 5.13 -12.05
CA HIS A 146 -8.76 5.05 -10.60
C HIS A 146 -7.98 6.22 -10.02
N GLN A 147 -8.55 6.85 -9.00
CA GLN A 147 -7.92 7.93 -8.27
C GLN A 147 -6.80 7.38 -7.38
N LEU A 148 -5.72 8.12 -7.27
CA LEU A 148 -4.67 7.91 -6.28
C LEU A 148 -4.30 9.23 -5.60
N PHE A 149 -3.87 9.13 -4.35
CA PHE A 149 -3.33 10.25 -3.60
C PHE A 149 -1.81 10.12 -3.53
N VAL A 150 -1.12 11.25 -3.66
CA VAL A 150 0.32 11.39 -3.53
C VAL A 150 0.57 12.12 -2.23
N GLU A 151 1.01 11.38 -1.21
CA GLU A 151 1.02 11.81 0.18
C GLU A 151 2.43 11.84 0.74
N PRO A 152 2.88 12.91 1.42
CA PRO A 152 4.18 12.92 2.07
C PRO A 152 4.19 11.94 3.25
N MET A 153 5.24 11.13 3.38
CA MET A 153 5.41 10.21 4.50
C MET A 153 5.77 10.91 5.82
N GLY A 154 6.13 12.17 5.76
CA GLY A 154 6.47 13.00 6.92
C GLY A 154 7.00 14.35 6.49
N LEU A 155 7.24 15.24 7.48
CA LEU A 155 7.67 16.61 7.22
C LEU A 155 9.15 16.73 6.81
N GLN A 156 9.98 15.75 7.16
CA GLN A 156 11.44 15.78 6.98
C GLN A 156 11.94 14.61 6.11
N THR A 157 11.08 14.05 5.27
CA THR A 157 11.45 12.96 4.38
C THR A 157 11.20 13.34 2.93
N GLU A 158 12.00 12.77 2.04
CA GLU A 158 11.79 12.86 0.58
C GLU A 158 10.87 11.75 0.06
N GLU A 159 10.36 10.87 0.95
CA GLU A 159 9.45 9.79 0.57
C GLU A 159 8.01 10.25 0.45
N TYR A 160 7.39 9.90 -0.68
CA TYR A 160 5.96 10.07 -0.94
C TYR A 160 5.29 8.73 -1.15
N TYR A 161 4.11 8.58 -0.58
CA TYR A 161 3.27 7.39 -0.60
C TYR A 161 2.21 7.52 -1.69
N LEU A 162 2.06 6.51 -2.53
CA LEU A 162 1.08 6.50 -3.61
C LEU A 162 -0.19 5.74 -3.20
N GLN A 163 -0.99 6.36 -2.34
CA GLN A 163 -2.22 5.75 -1.82
C GLN A 163 -3.19 5.38 -2.95
N GLY A 164 -3.62 4.13 -2.93
CA GLY A 164 -4.49 3.57 -3.97
C GLY A 164 -3.78 2.67 -4.98
N MET A 165 -2.43 2.65 -4.97
CA MET A 165 -1.58 1.90 -5.90
C MET A 165 -0.88 0.70 -5.25
N SER A 166 -1.44 0.13 -4.17
CA SER A 166 -0.92 -1.12 -3.60
C SER A 166 -0.85 -2.20 -4.68
N SER A 167 0.28 -2.86 -4.80
CA SER A 167 0.54 -3.85 -5.84
C SER A 167 1.46 -4.95 -5.33
N SER A 168 1.37 -6.13 -5.92
CA SER A 168 2.33 -7.20 -5.75
C SER A 168 3.08 -7.54 -7.04
N LEU A 169 2.89 -6.78 -8.10
CA LEU A 169 3.60 -6.93 -9.36
C LEU A 169 5.11 -6.73 -9.20
N PRO A 170 5.95 -7.28 -10.09
CA PRO A 170 7.40 -7.04 -10.06
C PRO A 170 7.75 -5.55 -10.22
N GLU A 171 8.89 -5.14 -9.69
CA GLU A 171 9.32 -3.74 -9.65
C GLU A 171 9.44 -3.10 -11.04
N ASP A 172 9.91 -3.85 -12.03
CA ASP A 172 9.98 -3.38 -13.41
C ASP A 172 8.60 -3.00 -13.98
N VAL A 173 7.59 -3.80 -13.65
CA VAL A 173 6.20 -3.52 -14.03
C VAL A 173 5.64 -2.34 -13.25
N GLN A 174 5.96 -2.25 -11.95
CA GLN A 174 5.55 -1.13 -11.11
C GLN A 174 6.08 0.19 -11.68
N LEU A 175 7.36 0.26 -12.01
CA LEU A 175 7.96 1.45 -12.62
C LEU A 175 7.33 1.78 -13.97
N ALA A 176 7.08 0.75 -14.80
CA ALA A 176 6.47 0.94 -16.11
C ALA A 176 5.07 1.55 -16.02
N PHE A 177 4.18 1.01 -15.18
CA PHE A 177 2.83 1.55 -15.06
C PHE A 177 2.78 2.90 -14.32
N LEU A 178 3.64 3.15 -13.35
CA LEU A 178 3.69 4.44 -12.65
C LEU A 178 4.07 5.57 -13.60
N ARG A 179 5.01 5.33 -14.50
CA ARG A 179 5.47 6.33 -15.47
C ARG A 179 4.44 6.67 -16.57
N THR A 180 3.32 5.98 -16.62
CA THR A 180 2.18 6.37 -17.47
C THR A 180 1.23 7.36 -16.80
N ILE A 181 1.39 7.61 -15.50
CA ILE A 181 0.49 8.44 -14.71
C ILE A 181 0.96 9.88 -14.75
N ARG A 182 0.02 10.81 -14.99
CA ARG A 182 0.30 12.24 -15.06
C ARG A 182 0.97 12.74 -13.76
N GLY A 183 2.12 13.39 -13.91
CA GLY A 183 2.95 13.90 -12.84
C GLY A 183 3.91 12.86 -12.23
N LEU A 184 3.89 11.61 -12.74
CA LEU A 184 4.80 10.53 -12.34
C LEU A 184 5.67 10.01 -13.50
N GLU A 185 5.73 10.72 -14.63
CA GLU A 185 6.43 10.30 -15.86
C GLU A 185 7.94 10.04 -15.64
N HIS A 186 8.52 10.75 -14.66
CA HIS A 186 9.93 10.63 -14.30
C HIS A 186 10.16 10.03 -12.92
N VAL A 187 9.12 9.36 -12.37
CA VAL A 187 9.14 8.86 -11.00
C VAL A 187 10.29 7.88 -10.75
N GLU A 188 10.90 8.02 -9.57
CA GLU A 188 11.92 7.13 -9.03
C GLU A 188 11.36 6.42 -7.80
N ILE A 189 11.39 5.09 -7.83
CA ILE A 189 10.94 4.25 -6.72
C ILE A 189 12.04 4.20 -5.65
N MET A 190 11.71 4.60 -4.43
CA MET A 190 12.57 4.42 -3.25
C MET A 190 12.32 3.07 -2.58
N ARG A 191 11.06 2.64 -2.57
CA ARG A 191 10.63 1.31 -2.08
C ARG A 191 9.52 0.77 -2.98
N PRO A 192 9.64 -0.44 -3.51
CA PRO A 192 8.59 -1.03 -4.33
C PRO A 192 7.32 -1.30 -3.50
N ALA A 193 6.20 -1.34 -4.19
CA ALA A 193 4.97 -1.88 -3.64
C ALA A 193 5.14 -3.37 -3.34
N SER A 194 4.45 -3.85 -2.34
CA SER A 194 4.49 -5.27 -1.97
C SER A 194 3.16 -5.73 -1.38
N ALA A 195 2.90 -7.03 -1.48
CA ALA A 195 1.92 -7.68 -0.64
C ALA A 195 2.63 -8.29 0.59
N ILE A 196 1.91 -8.37 1.70
CA ILE A 196 2.31 -9.14 2.87
C ILE A 196 1.20 -10.12 3.23
N GLU A 197 1.55 -11.39 3.39
CA GLU A 197 0.72 -12.40 4.00
C GLU A 197 1.09 -12.55 5.47
N TYR A 198 0.08 -12.82 6.29
CA TYR A 198 0.23 -12.98 7.74
C TYR A 198 -0.94 -13.80 8.32
N ASP A 199 -0.79 -14.28 9.55
CA ASP A 199 -1.80 -15.05 10.28
C ASP A 199 -2.62 -14.18 11.23
#